data_11191b87d4add3439e4ff978800055c5
#
_entry.id   11191b87d4add3439e4ff978800055c5
#
_cell.length_a   1.000
_cell.length_b   1.000
_cell.length_c   1.000
_cell.angle_alpha   90.00
_cell.angle_beta   90.00
_cell.angle_gamma   90.00
#
_symmetry.space_group_name_H-M   'P 1'
#
loop_
_entity.id
_entity.type
_entity.pdbx_description
1 polymer ?
#
loop_
_entity_poly.entity_id
_entity_poly.type
_entity_poly.pdbx_seq_one_letter_code
_entity_poly.pdbx_strand_id
1 'polypeptide(L)'
;MLFRSIDADERINDLQRDIDDLCVMLLARQQPVAGDLRNVLSALRMAQTLKHQGNLARHVAAIARGRYPEPPLPEPILGLILEMADLAVRAGKDVARLISTRDLELASIIQSNDAELDALHRRSFQMILDPAHDLNRQQVIDAVLMGRFLERFGDHSTSVASRVAYLVSGASMPETHDAEDADALH
;
A
#
# COMPACT_ATOMS: atom_id res chain seq x y z
N MET A 1 14.93 -13.47 -11.73
CA MET A 1 13.77 -12.74 -11.16
C MET A 1 14.05 -12.11 -9.79
N LEU A 2 15.03 -12.60 -9.04
CA LEU A 2 15.37 -12.16 -7.68
C LEU A 2 15.84 -10.70 -7.54
N PHE A 3 16.55 -10.16 -8.50
CA PHE A 3 17.12 -8.80 -8.46
C PHE A 3 16.08 -7.70 -8.74
N ARG A 4 15.00 -8.00 -9.46
CA ARG A 4 13.99 -7.00 -9.87
C ARG A 4 13.25 -6.32 -8.71
N SER A 5 13.05 -6.97 -7.57
CA SER A 5 12.34 -6.36 -6.42
C SER A 5 13.26 -5.46 -5.59
N ILE A 6 14.56 -5.78 -5.50
CA ILE A 6 15.56 -4.93 -4.84
C ILE A 6 15.82 -3.69 -5.69
N ASP A 7 16.07 -3.87 -6.99
CA ASP A 7 16.26 -2.77 -7.94
C ASP A 7 15.01 -1.85 -8.01
N ALA A 8 13.79 -2.43 -7.87
CA ALA A 8 12.56 -1.66 -7.82
C ALA A 8 12.44 -0.82 -6.53
N ASP A 9 12.89 -1.35 -5.39
CA ASP A 9 12.86 -0.65 -4.11
C ASP A 9 13.81 0.56 -4.12
N GLU A 10 15.05 0.39 -4.59
CA GLU A 10 16.01 1.49 -4.76
C GLU A 10 15.44 2.57 -5.70
N ARG A 11 14.84 2.17 -6.81
CA ARG A 11 14.23 3.11 -7.77
C ARG A 11 13.06 3.89 -7.15
N ILE A 12 12.23 3.26 -6.32
CA ILE A 12 11.13 3.94 -5.62
C ILE A 12 11.70 4.96 -4.62
N ASN A 13 12.77 4.61 -3.89
CA ASN A 13 13.43 5.52 -2.97
C ASN A 13 14.08 6.71 -3.69
N ASP A 14 14.67 6.50 -4.87
CA ASP A 14 15.23 7.58 -5.70
C ASP A 14 14.13 8.52 -6.19
N LEU A 15 13.04 7.98 -6.75
CA LEU A 15 11.90 8.77 -7.20
C LEU A 15 11.26 9.59 -6.07
N GLN A 16 11.17 9.03 -4.88
CA GLN A 16 10.64 9.78 -3.73
C GLN A 16 11.56 10.95 -3.37
N ARG A 17 12.88 10.75 -3.35
CA ARG A 17 13.86 11.84 -3.12
C ARG A 17 13.78 12.92 -4.20
N ASP A 18 13.69 12.53 -5.47
CA ASP A 18 13.56 13.48 -6.58
C ASP A 18 12.30 14.35 -6.44
N ILE A 19 11.17 13.75 -6.00
CA ILE A 19 9.92 14.48 -5.73
C ILE A 19 10.10 15.44 -4.55
N ASP A 20 10.75 15.01 -3.46
CA ASP A 20 11.01 15.84 -2.29
C ASP A 20 11.87 17.06 -2.66
N ASP A 21 12.98 16.84 -3.39
CA ASP A 21 13.87 17.91 -3.84
C ASP A 21 13.16 18.89 -4.78
N LEU A 22 12.34 18.39 -5.70
CA LEU A 22 11.53 19.22 -6.60
C LEU A 22 10.53 20.08 -5.81
N CYS A 23 9.84 19.49 -4.83
CA CYS A 23 8.88 20.21 -3.99
C CYS A 23 9.56 21.29 -3.15
N VAL A 24 10.70 21.00 -2.54
CA VAL A 24 11.49 21.97 -1.77
C VAL A 24 11.95 23.13 -2.67
N MET A 25 12.42 22.82 -3.88
CA MET A 25 12.83 23.84 -4.85
C MET A 25 11.65 24.73 -5.28
N LEU A 26 10.47 24.16 -5.52
CA LEU A 26 9.26 24.92 -5.85
C LEU A 26 8.84 25.84 -4.72
N LEU A 27 8.83 25.35 -3.48
CA LEU A 27 8.52 26.15 -2.29
C LEU A 27 9.49 27.33 -2.13
N ALA A 28 10.79 27.07 -2.29
CA ALA A 28 11.83 28.08 -2.09
C ALA A 28 11.84 29.17 -3.18
N ARG A 29 11.57 28.80 -4.45
CA ARG A 29 11.71 29.71 -5.59
C ARG A 29 10.42 30.40 -6.02
N GLN A 30 9.28 29.73 -5.89
CA GLN A 30 8.01 30.20 -6.44
C GLN A 30 7.04 30.72 -5.38
N GLN A 31 7.29 30.46 -4.09
CA GLN A 31 6.42 30.85 -2.98
C GLN A 31 4.94 30.55 -3.27
N PRO A 32 4.62 29.27 -3.61
CA PRO A 32 3.28 28.90 -4.05
C PRO A 32 2.24 29.22 -2.97
N VAL A 33 1.05 29.65 -3.39
CA VAL A 33 -0.06 29.97 -2.50
C VAL A 33 -1.30 29.17 -2.85
N ALA A 34 -2.20 29.03 -1.89
CA ALA A 34 -3.51 28.40 -2.06
C ALA A 34 -3.44 27.03 -2.78
N GLY A 35 -3.96 26.93 -4.01
CA GLY A 35 -4.03 25.70 -4.78
C GLY A 35 -2.65 25.08 -5.10
N ASP A 36 -1.68 25.93 -5.47
CA ASP A 36 -0.33 25.47 -5.81
C ASP A 36 0.40 24.92 -4.59
N LEU A 37 0.26 25.58 -3.43
CA LEU A 37 0.81 25.07 -2.17
C LEU A 37 0.18 23.73 -1.81
N ARG A 38 -1.13 23.56 -1.99
CA ARG A 38 -1.85 22.31 -1.78
C ARG A 38 -1.31 21.19 -2.67
N ASN A 39 -1.06 21.49 -3.95
CA ASN A 39 -0.48 20.52 -4.88
C ASN A 39 0.89 20.03 -4.42
N VAL A 40 1.78 20.95 -4.02
CA VAL A 40 3.14 20.60 -3.55
C VAL A 40 3.09 19.74 -2.28
N LEU A 41 2.30 20.14 -1.28
CA LEU A 41 2.17 19.39 -0.02
C LEU A 41 1.55 18.01 -0.24
N SER A 42 0.55 17.90 -1.13
CA SER A 42 -0.05 16.61 -1.46
C SER A 42 0.92 15.70 -2.22
N ALA A 43 1.74 16.26 -3.11
CA ALA A 43 2.75 15.49 -3.82
C ALA A 43 3.79 14.88 -2.86
N LEU A 44 4.31 15.66 -1.90
CA LEU A 44 5.22 15.18 -0.85
C LEU A 44 4.62 14.01 -0.07
N ARG A 45 3.38 14.17 0.41
CA ARG A 45 2.69 13.15 1.21
C ARG A 45 2.37 11.89 0.40
N MET A 46 1.92 12.04 -0.85
CA MET A 46 1.67 10.90 -1.74
C MET A 46 2.95 10.14 -2.08
N ALA A 47 4.06 10.84 -2.34
CA ALA A 47 5.35 10.20 -2.61
C ALA A 47 5.81 9.32 -1.44
N GLN A 48 5.67 9.82 -0.20
CA GLN A 48 5.97 9.04 1.00
C GLN A 48 5.05 7.82 1.14
N THR A 49 3.74 7.99 0.95
CA THR A 49 2.76 6.89 1.02
C THR A 49 3.05 5.81 -0.02
N LEU A 50 3.36 6.19 -1.27
CA LEU A 50 3.70 5.26 -2.34
C LEU A 50 5.02 4.52 -2.07
N LYS A 51 6.00 5.16 -1.43
CA LYS A 51 7.22 4.49 -0.95
C LYS A 51 6.90 3.42 0.09
N HIS A 52 6.03 3.71 1.05
CA HIS A 52 5.59 2.71 2.04
C HIS A 52 4.87 1.53 1.37
N GLN A 53 4.02 1.76 0.37
CA GLN A 53 3.42 0.68 -0.43
C GLN A 53 4.48 -0.21 -1.10
N GLY A 54 5.53 0.40 -1.68
CA GLY A 54 6.66 -0.34 -2.25
C GLY A 54 7.34 -1.24 -1.23
N ASN A 55 7.58 -0.74 -0.02
CA ASN A 55 8.16 -1.53 1.08
C ASN A 55 7.27 -2.71 1.47
N LEU A 56 5.95 -2.52 1.59
CA LEU A 56 5.01 -3.59 1.92
C LEU A 56 5.03 -4.70 0.86
N ALA A 57 4.99 -4.33 -0.42
CA ALA A 57 5.11 -5.29 -1.53
C ALA A 57 6.44 -6.07 -1.48
N ARG A 58 7.55 -5.40 -1.14
CA ARG A 58 8.87 -6.03 -0.96
C ARG A 58 8.86 -7.03 0.19
N HIS A 59 8.19 -6.72 1.31
CA HIS A 59 8.09 -7.63 2.44
C HIS A 59 7.32 -8.90 2.09
N VAL A 60 6.18 -8.80 1.39
CA VAL A 60 5.43 -9.97 0.89
C VAL A 60 6.31 -10.82 -0.03
N ALA A 61 7.01 -10.19 -0.98
CA ALA A 61 7.91 -10.88 -1.89
C ALA A 61 9.09 -11.56 -1.16
N ALA A 62 9.61 -10.95 -0.09
CA ALA A 62 10.69 -11.50 0.71
C ALA A 62 10.27 -12.77 1.46
N ILE A 63 9.07 -12.80 2.04
CA ILE A 63 8.50 -13.99 2.70
C ILE A 63 8.35 -15.11 1.67
N ALA A 64 7.67 -14.85 0.55
CA ALA A 64 7.47 -15.85 -0.50
C ALA A 64 8.79 -16.43 -1.03
N ARG A 65 9.80 -15.57 -1.22
CA ARG A 65 11.12 -15.98 -1.67
C ARG A 65 11.89 -16.80 -0.62
N GLY A 66 11.75 -16.46 0.65
CA GLY A 66 12.44 -17.14 1.74
C GLY A 66 11.99 -18.59 1.92
N ARG A 67 10.87 -18.98 1.32
CA ARG A 67 10.33 -20.34 1.35
C ARG A 67 10.62 -21.15 0.10
N TYR A 68 11.14 -20.53 -0.96
CA TYR A 68 11.44 -21.23 -2.20
C TYR A 68 12.41 -22.41 -1.96
N PRO A 69 12.19 -23.62 -2.56
CA PRO A 69 11.19 -23.92 -3.62
C PRO A 69 9.76 -24.23 -3.14
N GLU A 70 9.54 -24.39 -1.84
CA GLU A 70 8.22 -24.69 -1.29
C GLU A 70 7.31 -23.43 -1.29
N PRO A 71 5.99 -23.60 -1.38
CA PRO A 71 5.06 -22.49 -1.18
C PRO A 71 5.15 -22.00 0.28
N PRO A 72 4.97 -20.69 0.52
CA PRO A 72 5.05 -20.14 1.87
C PRO A 72 3.96 -20.66 2.80
N LEU A 73 2.82 -21.03 2.26
CA LEU A 73 1.63 -21.45 2.98
C LEU A 73 0.97 -22.64 2.29
N PRO A 74 0.29 -23.53 3.03
CA PRO A 74 -0.52 -24.58 2.44
C PRO A 74 -1.86 -24.04 1.94
N GLU A 75 -2.53 -24.80 1.05
CA GLU A 75 -3.93 -24.58 0.73
C GLU A 75 -4.82 -24.97 1.94
N PRO A 76 -5.96 -24.27 2.15
CA PRO A 76 -6.53 -23.19 1.32
C PRO A 76 -6.07 -21.78 1.70
N ILE A 77 -5.16 -21.63 2.67
CA ILE A 77 -4.71 -20.31 3.17
C ILE A 77 -3.91 -19.57 2.07
N LEU A 78 -3.10 -20.30 1.32
CA LEU A 78 -2.37 -19.70 0.19
C LEU A 78 -3.35 -19.08 -0.82
N GLY A 79 -4.43 -19.77 -1.15
CA GLY A 79 -5.46 -19.25 -2.06
C GLY A 79 -6.06 -17.93 -1.56
N LEU A 80 -6.36 -17.81 -0.26
CA LEU A 80 -6.87 -16.57 0.33
C LEU A 80 -5.84 -15.43 0.24
N ILE A 81 -4.57 -15.70 0.55
CA ILE A 81 -3.50 -14.69 0.45
C ILE A 81 -3.30 -14.25 -1.00
N LEU A 82 -3.47 -15.13 -1.97
CA LEU A 82 -3.41 -14.78 -3.40
C LEU A 82 -4.58 -13.89 -3.82
N GLU A 83 -5.81 -14.14 -3.32
CA GLU A 83 -6.96 -13.24 -3.53
C GLU A 83 -6.67 -11.83 -2.99
N MET A 84 -6.12 -11.73 -1.77
CA MET A 84 -5.71 -10.47 -1.19
C MET A 84 -4.62 -9.77 -2.03
N ALA A 85 -3.64 -10.52 -2.53
CA ALA A 85 -2.58 -9.99 -3.39
C ALA A 85 -3.14 -9.45 -4.71
N ASP A 86 -4.12 -10.11 -5.31
CA ASP A 86 -4.77 -9.63 -6.54
C ASP A 86 -5.55 -8.33 -6.32
N LEU A 87 -6.22 -8.17 -5.16
CA LEU A 87 -6.86 -6.92 -4.76
C LEU A 87 -5.82 -5.80 -4.59
N ALA A 88 -4.72 -6.06 -3.89
CA ALA A 88 -3.65 -5.09 -3.70
C ALA A 88 -3.03 -4.66 -5.04
N VAL A 89 -2.81 -5.58 -5.97
CA VAL A 89 -2.31 -5.26 -7.31
C VAL A 89 -3.30 -4.40 -8.10
N ARG A 90 -4.60 -4.68 -8.01
CA ARG A 90 -5.65 -3.85 -8.62
C ARG A 90 -5.65 -2.45 -8.03
N ALA A 91 -5.65 -2.34 -6.70
CA ALA A 91 -5.61 -1.06 -6.00
C ALA A 91 -4.40 -0.21 -6.43
N GLY A 92 -3.20 -0.80 -6.52
CA GLY A 92 -2.01 -0.09 -7.00
C GLY A 92 -2.12 0.43 -8.44
N LYS A 93 -2.74 -0.36 -9.34
CA LYS A 93 -3.00 0.08 -10.72
C LYS A 93 -4.02 1.21 -10.78
N ASP A 94 -5.08 1.13 -9.98
CA ASP A 94 -6.13 2.15 -9.94
C ASP A 94 -5.63 3.44 -9.31
N VAL A 95 -4.75 3.38 -8.30
CA VAL A 95 -4.02 4.54 -7.75
C VAL A 95 -3.19 5.23 -8.84
N ALA A 96 -2.42 4.48 -9.62
CA ALA A 96 -1.61 5.04 -10.69
C ALA A 96 -2.48 5.75 -11.76
N ARG A 97 -3.63 5.15 -12.11
CA ARG A 97 -4.61 5.78 -13.01
C ARG A 97 -5.24 7.02 -12.40
N LEU A 98 -5.67 6.94 -11.13
CA LEU A 98 -6.29 8.06 -10.42
C LEU A 98 -5.36 9.28 -10.35
N ILE A 99 -4.08 9.09 -10.05
CA ILE A 99 -3.09 10.18 -10.01
C ILE A 99 -2.96 10.84 -11.39
N SER A 100 -2.96 10.05 -12.46
CA SER A 100 -2.77 10.56 -13.83
C SER A 100 -4.03 11.20 -14.42
N THR A 101 -5.21 10.64 -14.15
CA THR A 101 -6.48 11.07 -14.76
C THR A 101 -7.29 12.03 -13.88
N ARG A 102 -7.06 11.97 -12.55
CA ARG A 102 -7.88 12.66 -11.54
C ARG A 102 -9.37 12.28 -11.59
N ASP A 103 -9.66 11.07 -12.05
CA ASP A 103 -11.01 10.54 -12.15
C ASP A 103 -11.49 10.06 -10.76
N LEU A 104 -12.41 10.79 -10.16
CA LEU A 104 -12.89 10.50 -8.80
C LEU A 104 -13.73 9.23 -8.70
N GLU A 105 -14.22 8.67 -9.80
CA GLU A 105 -14.87 7.36 -9.78
C GLU A 105 -13.89 6.26 -9.34
N LEU A 106 -12.62 6.38 -9.76
CA LEU A 106 -11.56 5.46 -9.32
C LEU A 106 -11.32 5.53 -7.80
N ALA A 107 -11.50 6.69 -7.17
CA ALA A 107 -11.37 6.81 -5.72
C ALA A 107 -12.41 5.95 -4.99
N SER A 108 -13.65 5.94 -5.45
CA SER A 108 -14.72 5.09 -4.89
C SER A 108 -14.45 3.61 -5.12
N ILE A 109 -13.90 3.24 -6.27
CA ILE A 109 -13.51 1.85 -6.58
C ILE A 109 -12.40 1.39 -5.63
N ILE A 110 -11.38 2.23 -5.40
CA ILE A 110 -10.28 1.93 -4.48
C ILE A 110 -10.81 1.70 -3.06
N GLN A 111 -11.74 2.53 -2.58
CA GLN A 111 -12.36 2.36 -1.25
C GLN A 111 -13.19 1.06 -1.16
N SER A 112 -13.91 0.69 -2.21
CA SER A 112 -14.67 -0.56 -2.25
C SER A 112 -13.77 -1.79 -2.24
N ASN A 113 -12.67 -1.77 -3.01
CA ASN A 113 -11.68 -2.83 -3.05
C ASN A 113 -10.97 -2.99 -1.70
N ASP A 114 -10.74 -1.91 -0.97
CA ASP A 114 -10.15 -1.91 0.35
C ASP A 114 -11.07 -2.59 1.37
N ALA A 115 -12.36 -2.30 1.37
CA ALA A 115 -13.33 -2.97 2.22
C ALA A 115 -13.40 -4.49 1.97
N GLU A 116 -13.22 -4.93 0.71
CA GLU A 116 -13.11 -6.34 0.37
C GLU A 116 -11.81 -6.95 0.90
N LEU A 117 -10.69 -6.25 0.74
CA LEU A 117 -9.39 -6.66 1.27
C LEU A 117 -9.40 -6.83 2.79
N ASP A 118 -10.03 -5.91 3.51
CA ASP A 118 -10.26 -5.99 4.95
C ASP A 118 -11.09 -7.21 5.35
N ALA A 119 -12.13 -7.53 4.58
CA ALA A 119 -12.94 -8.71 4.82
C ALA A 119 -12.13 -10.00 4.67
N LEU A 120 -11.29 -10.08 3.64
CA LEU A 120 -10.37 -11.22 3.43
C LEU A 120 -9.31 -11.29 4.54
N HIS A 121 -8.78 -10.15 4.98
CA HIS A 121 -7.83 -10.10 6.09
C HIS A 121 -8.46 -10.63 7.39
N ARG A 122 -9.66 -10.21 7.74
CA ARG A 122 -10.39 -10.79 8.88
C ARG A 122 -10.63 -12.30 8.74
N ARG A 123 -10.97 -12.76 7.54
CA ARG A 123 -11.14 -14.18 7.25
C ARG A 123 -9.82 -14.95 7.38
N SER A 124 -8.68 -14.36 7.03
CA SER A 124 -7.38 -15.00 7.18
C SER A 124 -7.08 -15.38 8.63
N PHE A 125 -7.40 -14.52 9.59
CA PHE A 125 -7.25 -14.86 11.01
C PHE A 125 -8.12 -16.02 11.44
N GLN A 126 -9.37 -16.10 10.96
CA GLN A 126 -10.25 -17.23 11.26
C GLN A 126 -9.65 -18.54 10.75
N MET A 127 -9.10 -18.54 9.55
CA MET A 127 -8.46 -19.71 8.95
C MET A 127 -7.15 -20.06 9.65
N ILE A 128 -6.33 -19.08 10.02
CA ILE A 128 -5.05 -19.31 10.74
C ILE A 128 -5.29 -19.94 12.11
N LEU A 129 -6.37 -19.54 12.79
CA LEU A 129 -6.71 -20.03 14.12
C LEU A 129 -7.48 -21.36 14.12
N ASP A 130 -7.96 -21.83 12.96
CA ASP A 130 -8.65 -23.10 12.83
C ASP A 130 -7.64 -24.27 12.89
N PRO A 131 -7.73 -25.14 13.93
CA PRO A 131 -6.83 -26.27 14.05
C PRO A 131 -6.88 -27.25 12.86
N ALA A 132 -7.97 -27.24 12.07
CA ALA A 132 -8.11 -28.09 10.91
C ALA A 132 -7.06 -27.84 9.81
N HIS A 133 -6.44 -26.66 9.82
CA HIS A 133 -5.41 -26.30 8.82
C HIS A 133 -3.99 -26.73 9.21
N ASP A 134 -3.78 -27.20 10.47
CA ASP A 134 -2.51 -27.76 11.00
C ASP A 134 -1.25 -26.95 10.59
N LEU A 135 -1.30 -25.64 10.78
CA LEU A 135 -0.19 -24.76 10.45
C LEU A 135 0.97 -24.91 11.44
N ASN A 136 2.18 -25.07 10.94
CA ASN A 136 3.35 -24.92 11.79
C ASN A 136 3.57 -23.44 12.20
N ARG A 137 4.39 -23.21 13.23
CA ARG A 137 4.62 -21.86 13.77
C ARG A 137 5.12 -20.86 12.72
N GLN A 138 5.94 -21.31 11.78
CA GLN A 138 6.48 -20.45 10.73
C GLN A 138 5.41 -20.05 9.73
N GLN A 139 4.53 -20.98 9.34
CA GLN A 139 3.41 -20.72 8.46
C GLN A 139 2.39 -19.75 9.10
N VAL A 140 2.16 -19.85 10.41
CA VAL A 140 1.33 -18.89 11.15
C VAL A 140 1.94 -17.47 11.05
N ILE A 141 3.23 -17.34 11.32
CA ILE A 141 3.93 -16.04 11.23
C ILE A 141 3.86 -15.50 9.80
N ASP A 142 4.18 -16.31 8.80
CA ASP A 142 4.18 -15.91 7.40
C ASP A 142 2.78 -15.47 6.94
N ALA A 143 1.72 -16.22 7.32
CA ALA A 143 0.34 -15.90 6.98
C ALA A 143 -0.11 -14.55 7.60
N VAL A 144 0.16 -14.36 8.89
CA VAL A 144 -0.18 -13.12 9.60
C VAL A 144 0.53 -11.92 8.98
N LEU A 145 1.84 -12.03 8.72
CA LEU A 145 2.63 -10.94 8.14
C LEU A 145 2.21 -10.63 6.70
N MET A 146 2.03 -11.64 5.85
CA MET A 146 1.58 -11.43 4.47
C MET A 146 0.19 -10.77 4.43
N GLY A 147 -0.75 -11.27 5.23
CA GLY A 147 -2.09 -10.69 5.34
C GLY A 147 -2.04 -9.22 5.79
N ARG A 148 -1.25 -8.93 6.83
CA ARG A 148 -1.10 -7.56 7.34
C ARG A 148 -0.44 -6.61 6.34
N PHE A 149 0.60 -7.06 5.61
CA PHE A 149 1.26 -6.23 4.62
C PHE A 149 0.34 -5.92 3.43
N LEU A 150 -0.50 -6.87 3.02
CA LEU A 150 -1.45 -6.66 1.93
C LEU A 150 -2.59 -5.73 2.35
N GLU A 151 -3.14 -5.89 3.56
CA GLU A 151 -4.16 -4.99 4.09
C GLU A 151 -3.63 -3.56 4.20
N ARG A 152 -2.44 -3.35 4.80
CA ARG A 152 -1.83 -2.01 4.86
C ARG A 152 -1.53 -1.42 3.48
N PHE A 153 -1.28 -2.25 2.49
CA PHE A 153 -1.14 -1.77 1.11
C PHE A 153 -2.46 -1.15 0.60
N GLY A 154 -3.60 -1.75 0.94
CA GLY A 154 -4.94 -1.21 0.68
C GLY A 154 -5.15 0.13 1.39
N ASP A 155 -4.88 0.22 2.70
CA ASP A 155 -4.96 1.45 3.50
C ASP A 155 -4.18 2.61 2.85
N HIS A 156 -2.96 2.34 2.39
CA HIS A 156 -2.18 3.36 1.69
C HIS A 156 -2.78 3.74 0.34
N SER A 157 -3.45 2.81 -0.36
CA SER A 157 -4.15 3.12 -1.61
C SER A 157 -5.32 4.07 -1.38
N THR A 158 -6.13 3.85 -0.34
CA THR A 158 -7.24 4.74 0.05
C THR A 158 -6.75 6.09 0.53
N SER A 159 -5.62 6.14 1.25
CA SER A 159 -4.97 7.38 1.65
C SER A 159 -4.56 8.25 0.44
N VAL A 160 -3.96 7.64 -0.60
CA VAL A 160 -3.63 8.36 -1.85
C VAL A 160 -4.91 8.81 -2.56
N ALA A 161 -5.93 7.94 -2.66
CA ALA A 161 -7.19 8.26 -3.30
C ALA A 161 -7.88 9.47 -2.65
N SER A 162 -7.93 9.50 -1.32
CA SER A 162 -8.47 10.62 -0.56
C SER A 162 -7.71 11.92 -0.82
N ARG A 163 -6.37 11.87 -0.93
CA ARG A 163 -5.55 13.06 -1.24
C ARG A 163 -5.79 13.59 -2.65
N VAL A 164 -5.96 12.71 -3.64
CA VAL A 164 -6.32 13.12 -5.00
C VAL A 164 -7.71 13.73 -5.04
N ALA A 165 -8.68 13.14 -4.33
CA ALA A 165 -10.03 13.69 -4.20
C ALA A 165 -10.01 15.10 -3.60
N TYR A 166 -9.21 15.32 -2.54
CA TYR A 166 -9.00 16.64 -1.96
C TYR A 166 -8.39 17.65 -2.94
N LEU A 167 -7.42 17.23 -3.75
CA LEU A 167 -6.83 18.12 -4.77
C LEU A 167 -7.83 18.56 -5.83
N VAL A 168 -8.75 17.68 -6.22
CA VAL A 168 -9.76 17.97 -7.24
C VAL A 168 -10.92 18.79 -6.69
N SER A 169 -11.45 18.43 -5.52
CA SER A 169 -12.66 19.03 -4.95
C SER A 169 -12.38 20.29 -4.12
N GLY A 170 -11.17 20.43 -3.57
CA GLY A 170 -10.83 21.47 -2.60
C GLY A 170 -11.51 21.32 -1.25
N ALA A 171 -12.35 20.30 -1.06
CA ALA A 171 -13.03 20.04 0.21
C ALA A 171 -12.02 19.53 1.26
N SER A 172 -12.23 19.95 2.52
CA SER A 172 -11.42 19.43 3.65
C SER A 172 -11.58 17.92 3.71
N MET A 173 -10.44 17.21 3.80
CA MET A 173 -10.45 15.75 3.96
C MET A 173 -11.07 15.37 5.31
N PRO A 174 -11.92 14.33 5.40
CA PRO A 174 -12.09 13.63 6.66
C PRO A 174 -10.71 13.13 7.13
N GLU A 175 -10.42 13.27 8.41
CA GLU A 175 -9.21 12.68 9.00
C GLU A 175 -9.25 11.17 8.76
N THR A 176 -8.46 10.69 7.83
CA THR A 176 -8.09 9.28 7.82
C THR A 176 -7.18 9.07 9.02
N HIS A 177 -7.53 8.15 9.91
CA HIS A 177 -6.62 7.69 10.96
C HIS A 177 -5.29 7.37 10.28
N ASP A 178 -4.30 8.25 10.51
CA ASP A 178 -2.95 8.03 10.04
C ASP A 178 -2.45 6.73 10.68
N ALA A 179 -2.09 5.77 9.83
CA ALA A 179 -1.48 4.51 10.24
C ALA A 179 -0.06 4.71 10.81
N GLU A 180 0.20 5.85 11.46
CA GLU A 180 1.51 6.23 12.01
C GLU A 180 1.84 5.49 13.31
N ASP A 181 0.85 4.84 13.97
CA ASP A 181 1.08 4.21 15.28
C ASP A 181 1.69 2.78 15.24
N ALA A 182 2.05 2.26 14.07
CA ALA A 182 2.55 0.89 13.96
C ALA A 182 4.06 0.76 13.66
N ASP A 183 4.79 1.87 13.50
CA ASP A 183 6.26 1.84 13.28
C ASP A 183 7.06 1.84 14.60
N ALA A 184 6.37 1.82 15.75
CA ALA A 184 6.99 1.87 17.09
C ALA A 184 7.41 0.51 17.67
N LEU A 185 7.41 -0.56 16.87
CA LEU A 185 7.93 -1.88 17.27
C LEU A 185 9.09 -2.30 16.37
N HIS A 186 10.23 -1.64 16.57
CA HIS A 186 11.58 -2.14 16.23
C HIS A 186 12.31 -2.59 17.48
#